data_a9f1d6a2a636eee932bcc743670732a3
#
_entry.id   a9f1d6a2a636eee932bcc743670732a3
#
_cell.length_a   1.000
_cell.length_b   1.000
_cell.length_c   1.000
_cell.angle_alpha   90.00
_cell.angle_beta   90.00
_cell.angle_gamma   90.00
#
_symmetry.space_group_name_H-M   'P 1'
#
loop_
_entity.id
_entity.type
_entity.pdbx_description
1 polymer ?
#
loop_
_entity_poly.entity_id
_entity_poly.type
_entity_poly.pdbx_seq_one_letter_code
_entity_poly.pdbx_strand_id
1 'polypeptide(L)'
;AGVQEKRHFTANVRLTPTPLGKPDLSLTPPPANEMDITTEAIYDIYFHGPAYRVLERVKVAGGQAIGLLTADLPPNTQPAEAAALMAPRLIELVFQTAGVWQIRTHGEMALPAAIHSVTTFRQPEEANGRRLYAVVKALDNGQAYDAQVVDEKGNLYVIVSAYQTVALPGKVTL
;
A
#
# COMPACT_ATOMS: atom_id res chain seq x y z
N ALA A 1 33.33 23.18 9.05
CA ALA A 1 31.90 23.13 8.75
C ALA A 1 31.31 21.96 9.55
N GLY A 2 30.38 22.22 10.48
CA GLY A 2 29.73 21.20 11.27
C GLY A 2 28.79 20.38 10.40
N VAL A 3 28.71 19.08 10.65
CA VAL A 3 27.71 18.20 10.04
C VAL A 3 26.34 18.62 10.57
N GLN A 4 25.43 19.04 9.68
CA GLN A 4 24.08 19.40 10.06
C GLN A 4 23.22 18.12 9.96
N GLU A 5 22.85 17.56 11.11
CA GLU A 5 21.92 16.44 11.16
C GLU A 5 20.50 16.92 10.89
N LYS A 6 19.83 16.30 9.91
CA LYS A 6 18.42 16.53 9.60
C LYS A 6 17.62 15.25 9.84
N ARG A 7 16.71 15.29 10.81
CA ARG A 7 15.78 14.18 11.05
C ARG A 7 14.66 14.23 10.01
N HIS A 8 14.53 13.15 9.23
CA HIS A 8 13.49 13.04 8.20
C HIS A 8 12.24 12.32 8.68
N PHE A 9 12.39 11.34 9.56
CA PHE A 9 11.27 10.61 10.16
C PHE A 9 11.68 10.00 11.51
N THR A 10 10.69 9.58 12.28
CA THR A 10 10.85 8.79 13.51
C THR A 10 9.84 7.63 13.49
N ALA A 11 10.22 6.49 14.05
CA ALA A 11 9.33 5.35 14.22
C ALA A 11 9.62 4.63 15.53
N ASN A 12 8.59 4.05 16.13
CA ASN A 12 8.70 3.09 17.22
C ASN A 12 8.50 1.69 16.64
N VAL A 13 9.50 0.81 16.80
CA VAL A 13 9.43 -0.56 16.32
C VAL A 13 9.24 -1.49 17.51
N ARG A 14 8.16 -2.27 17.48
CA ARG A 14 7.89 -3.33 18.45
C ARG A 14 8.21 -4.69 17.84
N LEU A 15 9.16 -5.39 18.45
CA LEU A 15 9.48 -6.77 18.12
C LEU A 15 8.86 -7.71 19.16
N THR A 16 8.40 -8.87 18.72
CA THR A 16 7.88 -9.92 19.59
C THR A 16 8.53 -11.26 19.23
N PRO A 17 8.96 -12.06 20.21
CA PRO A 17 9.49 -13.40 19.98
C PRO A 17 8.39 -14.39 19.55
N THR A 18 7.13 -14.09 19.87
CA THR A 18 5.97 -14.91 19.50
C THR A 18 5.31 -14.32 18.27
N PRO A 19 5.13 -15.11 17.19
CA PRO A 19 4.38 -14.64 16.02
C PRO A 19 2.98 -14.15 16.42
N LEU A 20 2.54 -13.07 15.76
CA LEU A 20 1.18 -12.57 15.94
C LEU A 20 0.17 -13.63 15.47
N GLY A 21 -0.97 -13.69 16.14
CA GLY A 21 -2.11 -14.47 15.64
C GLY A 21 -2.45 -14.02 14.20
N LYS A 22 -2.78 -14.97 13.34
CA LYS A 22 -3.09 -14.71 11.93
C LYS A 22 -4.62 -14.66 11.76
N PRO A 23 -5.25 -13.48 11.93
CA PRO A 23 -6.70 -13.38 11.77
C PRO A 23 -7.07 -13.58 10.30
N ASP A 24 -8.21 -14.22 10.07
CA ASP A 24 -8.83 -14.31 8.77
C ASP A 24 -10.02 -13.34 8.72
N LEU A 25 -10.12 -12.61 7.64
CA LEU A 25 -11.18 -11.64 7.44
C LEU A 25 -12.16 -12.17 6.39
N SER A 26 -13.45 -11.95 6.62
CA SER A 26 -14.51 -12.32 5.67
C SER A 26 -14.58 -11.31 4.50
N LEU A 27 -13.42 -10.88 3.99
CA LEU A 27 -13.34 -9.90 2.92
C LEU A 27 -12.89 -10.60 1.65
N THR A 28 -13.77 -10.61 0.64
CA THR A 28 -13.45 -11.13 -0.69
C THR A 28 -13.25 -9.94 -1.64
N PRO A 29 -12.04 -9.70 -2.13
CA PRO A 29 -11.80 -8.65 -3.13
C PRO A 29 -12.56 -8.94 -4.43
N PRO A 30 -12.91 -7.90 -5.21
CA PRO A 30 -13.50 -8.08 -6.53
C PRO A 30 -12.48 -8.75 -7.48
N PRO A 31 -12.95 -9.49 -8.48
CA PRO A 31 -12.07 -10.05 -9.49
C PRO A 31 -11.35 -8.94 -10.29
N ALA A 32 -10.14 -9.22 -10.77
CA ALA A 32 -9.28 -8.23 -11.43
C ALA A 32 -9.92 -7.58 -12.67
N ASN A 33 -10.78 -8.29 -13.40
CA ASN A 33 -11.48 -7.77 -14.57
C ASN A 33 -12.56 -6.71 -14.25
N GLU A 34 -12.95 -6.56 -12.99
CA GLU A 34 -13.84 -5.49 -12.53
C GLU A 34 -13.09 -4.21 -12.09
N MET A 35 -11.75 -4.21 -12.16
CA MET A 35 -10.91 -3.09 -11.77
C MET A 35 -10.52 -2.30 -13.02
N ASP A 36 -10.95 -1.06 -13.11
CA ASP A 36 -10.93 -0.23 -14.32
C ASP A 36 -9.68 0.64 -14.49
N ILE A 37 -8.98 0.97 -13.41
CA ILE A 37 -7.76 1.79 -13.48
C ILE A 37 -6.55 0.86 -13.67
N THR A 38 -5.84 1.04 -14.78
CA THR A 38 -4.75 0.15 -15.19
C THR A 38 -3.37 0.64 -14.71
N THR A 39 -2.39 -0.26 -14.76
CA THR A 39 -1.00 0.03 -14.39
C THR A 39 -0.41 1.19 -15.23
N GLU A 40 -0.72 1.25 -16.53
CA GLU A 40 -0.24 2.30 -17.42
C GLU A 40 -0.75 3.66 -16.96
N ALA A 41 -2.06 3.81 -16.74
CA ALA A 41 -2.67 5.06 -16.29
C ALA A 41 -2.09 5.54 -14.94
N ILE A 42 -1.80 4.60 -14.03
CA ILE A 42 -1.23 4.91 -12.74
C ILE A 42 0.20 5.43 -12.87
N TYR A 43 1.05 4.73 -13.62
CA TYR A 43 2.49 5.05 -13.70
C TYR A 43 2.85 6.09 -14.78
N ASP A 44 1.87 6.58 -15.53
CA ASP A 44 1.99 7.84 -16.26
C ASP A 44 2.01 9.05 -15.30
N ILE A 45 1.43 8.88 -14.09
CA ILE A 45 1.39 9.92 -13.05
C ILE A 45 2.45 9.66 -11.96
N TYR A 46 2.58 8.40 -11.52
CA TYR A 46 3.46 8.04 -10.41
C TYR A 46 4.91 7.89 -10.85
N PHE A 47 5.83 8.40 -10.04
CA PHE A 47 7.28 8.42 -10.31
C PHE A 47 8.04 7.18 -9.80
N HIS A 48 7.33 6.11 -9.37
CA HIS A 48 7.96 4.92 -8.80
C HIS A 48 8.83 4.16 -9.80
N GLY A 49 10.02 3.75 -9.32
CA GLY A 49 10.89 2.85 -10.07
C GLY A 49 10.31 1.43 -10.20
N PRO A 50 10.86 0.60 -11.12
CA PRO A 50 10.27 -0.71 -11.46
C PRO A 50 10.03 -1.63 -10.26
N ALA A 51 10.94 -1.64 -9.26
CA ALA A 51 10.81 -2.50 -8.08
C ALA A 51 9.63 -2.15 -7.17
N TYR A 52 9.07 -0.95 -7.31
CA TYR A 52 7.95 -0.44 -6.52
C TYR A 52 6.76 0.02 -7.38
N ARG A 53 6.66 -0.42 -8.61
CA ARG A 53 5.43 -0.32 -9.42
C ARG A 53 4.48 -1.46 -9.03
N VAL A 54 3.98 -1.39 -7.79
CA VAL A 54 3.27 -2.49 -7.13
C VAL A 54 1.82 -2.64 -7.56
N LEU A 55 1.23 -1.64 -8.21
CA LEU A 55 -0.16 -1.68 -8.65
C LEU A 55 -0.31 -2.23 -10.06
N GLU A 56 -1.04 -3.32 -10.20
CA GLU A 56 -1.50 -3.84 -11.50
C GLU A 56 -2.80 -3.18 -11.93
N ARG A 57 -3.76 -3.11 -11.03
CA ARG A 57 -5.08 -2.49 -11.26
C ARG A 57 -5.62 -1.89 -9.98
N VAL A 58 -6.51 -0.92 -10.11
CA VAL A 58 -7.26 -0.34 -8.98
C VAL A 58 -8.72 -0.18 -9.34
N LYS A 59 -9.59 -0.36 -8.34
CA LYS A 59 -11.02 0.02 -8.38
C LYS A 59 -11.27 1.04 -7.29
N VAL A 60 -11.90 2.15 -7.64
CA VAL A 60 -12.35 3.16 -6.67
C VAL A 60 -13.87 3.17 -6.63
N ALA A 61 -14.45 3.03 -5.45
CA ALA A 61 -15.90 3.07 -5.26
C ALA A 61 -16.25 3.78 -3.94
N GLY A 62 -16.85 4.94 -4.03
CA GLY A 62 -17.21 5.74 -2.85
C GLY A 62 -16.00 6.07 -1.99
N GLY A 63 -16.09 5.81 -0.68
CA GLY A 63 -15.01 6.03 0.29
C GLY A 63 -13.93 4.94 0.33
N GLN A 64 -13.85 4.07 -0.70
CA GLN A 64 -12.96 2.92 -0.69
C GLN A 64 -12.20 2.77 -2.02
N ALA A 65 -10.98 2.26 -1.94
CA ALA A 65 -10.22 1.79 -3.10
C ALA A 65 -9.67 0.39 -2.86
N ILE A 66 -9.59 -0.40 -3.92
CA ILE A 66 -9.01 -1.73 -3.89
C ILE A 66 -7.92 -1.79 -4.95
N GLY A 67 -6.67 -2.04 -4.52
CA GLY A 67 -5.50 -2.16 -5.37
C GLY A 67 -5.01 -3.60 -5.45
N LEU A 68 -4.78 -4.08 -6.66
CA LEU A 68 -4.26 -5.41 -6.94
C LEU A 68 -2.74 -5.35 -7.08
N LEU A 69 -2.03 -6.23 -6.36
CA LEU A 69 -0.58 -6.34 -6.45
C LEU A 69 -0.14 -6.91 -7.79
N THR A 70 0.83 -6.27 -8.43
CA THR A 70 1.51 -6.78 -9.63
C THR A 70 2.17 -8.14 -9.33
N ALA A 71 1.97 -9.10 -10.23
CA ALA A 71 2.49 -10.46 -10.05
C ALA A 71 4.02 -10.54 -10.11
N ASP A 72 4.62 -9.86 -11.08
CA ASP A 72 6.05 -9.92 -11.37
C ASP A 72 6.72 -8.57 -11.07
N LEU A 73 7.49 -8.53 -10.00
CA LEU A 73 8.28 -7.36 -9.61
C LEU A 73 9.77 -7.72 -9.56
N PRO A 74 10.66 -6.88 -10.11
CA PRO A 74 12.09 -7.10 -9.99
C PRO A 74 12.54 -7.02 -8.52
N PRO A 75 13.73 -7.55 -8.17
CA PRO A 75 14.28 -7.45 -6.82
C PRO A 75 14.32 -6.00 -6.33
N ASN A 76 13.99 -5.79 -5.04
CA ASN A 76 14.01 -4.47 -4.39
C ASN A 76 15.16 -4.31 -3.37
N THR A 77 16.02 -5.32 -3.24
CA THR A 77 17.16 -5.33 -2.33
C THR A 77 18.42 -5.85 -3.04
N GLN A 78 19.57 -5.55 -2.45
CA GLN A 78 20.86 -6.14 -2.84
C GLN A 78 21.56 -6.68 -1.58
N PRO A 79 21.78 -8.01 -1.50
CA PRO A 79 21.41 -9.03 -2.49
C PRO A 79 19.88 -9.16 -2.68
N ALA A 80 19.48 -9.76 -3.81
CA ALA A 80 18.06 -9.86 -4.20
C ALA A 80 17.19 -10.62 -3.17
N GLU A 81 17.79 -11.55 -2.44
CA GLU A 81 17.11 -12.41 -1.45
C GLU A 81 17.22 -11.89 -0.02
N ALA A 82 17.59 -10.61 0.18
CA ALA A 82 17.67 -10.05 1.51
C ALA A 82 16.30 -10.09 2.20
N ALA A 83 16.22 -10.81 3.32
CA ALA A 83 14.98 -10.96 4.07
C ALA A 83 14.56 -9.63 4.71
N ALA A 84 13.28 -9.30 4.64
CA ALA A 84 12.67 -8.19 5.35
C ALA A 84 11.73 -8.71 6.43
N LEU A 85 11.77 -8.10 7.62
CA LEU A 85 10.83 -8.43 8.71
C LEU A 85 9.43 -7.86 8.45
N MET A 86 9.38 -6.71 7.80
CA MET A 86 8.16 -6.10 7.32
C MET A 86 7.97 -6.44 5.84
N ALA A 87 6.76 -6.33 5.34
CA ALA A 87 6.42 -6.56 3.94
C ALA A 87 6.37 -5.23 3.17
N PRO A 88 7.51 -4.62 2.78
CA PRO A 88 7.54 -3.23 2.29
C PRO A 88 6.70 -3.02 1.03
N ARG A 89 6.64 -4.00 0.12
CA ARG A 89 5.81 -3.91 -1.09
C ARG A 89 4.32 -3.99 -0.81
N LEU A 90 3.91 -4.71 0.25
CA LEU A 90 2.50 -4.73 0.67
C LEU A 90 2.11 -3.43 1.36
N ILE A 91 3.02 -2.81 2.10
CA ILE A 91 2.82 -1.49 2.69
C ILE A 91 2.72 -0.43 1.58
N GLU A 92 3.62 -0.49 0.61
CA GLU A 92 3.61 0.41 -0.55
C GLU A 92 2.34 0.24 -1.40
N LEU A 93 1.84 -1.00 -1.55
CA LEU A 93 0.56 -1.27 -2.21
C LEU A 93 -0.58 -0.48 -1.56
N VAL A 94 -0.60 -0.40 -0.22
CA VAL A 94 -1.57 0.43 0.51
C VAL A 94 -1.40 1.91 0.18
N PHE A 95 -0.16 2.43 0.22
CA PHE A 95 0.10 3.85 -0.02
C PHE A 95 -0.30 4.28 -1.42
N GLN A 96 0.09 3.51 -2.43
CA GLN A 96 -0.27 3.81 -3.82
C GLN A 96 -1.77 3.68 -4.06
N THR A 97 -2.44 2.68 -3.47
CA THR A 97 -3.90 2.54 -3.58
C THR A 97 -4.64 3.73 -2.95
N ALA A 98 -4.19 4.21 -1.78
CA ALA A 98 -4.74 5.41 -1.14
C ALA A 98 -4.53 6.65 -2.02
N GLY A 99 -3.35 6.80 -2.61
CA GLY A 99 -3.05 7.90 -3.53
C GLY A 99 -3.90 7.87 -4.80
N VAL A 100 -4.18 6.68 -5.37
CA VAL A 100 -5.12 6.54 -6.50
C VAL A 100 -6.54 6.98 -6.10
N TRP A 101 -7.00 6.61 -4.89
CA TRP A 101 -8.27 7.12 -4.36
C TRP A 101 -8.29 8.65 -4.27
N GLN A 102 -7.21 9.24 -3.76
CA GLN A 102 -7.04 10.70 -3.64
C GLN A 102 -7.13 11.39 -5.01
N ILE A 103 -6.38 10.90 -6.00
CA ILE A 103 -6.40 11.44 -7.35
C ILE A 103 -7.79 11.32 -7.97
N ARG A 104 -8.41 10.14 -7.88
CA ARG A 104 -9.72 9.88 -8.48
C ARG A 104 -10.83 10.72 -7.86
N THR A 105 -10.74 11.00 -6.54
CA THR A 105 -11.77 11.71 -5.78
C THR A 105 -11.56 13.23 -5.76
N HIS A 106 -10.30 13.66 -5.58
CA HIS A 106 -9.98 15.08 -5.40
C HIS A 106 -9.15 15.69 -6.53
N GLY A 107 -8.64 14.88 -7.47
CA GLY A 107 -7.76 15.35 -8.54
C GLY A 107 -6.41 15.84 -8.03
N GLU A 108 -5.89 15.27 -6.94
CA GLU A 108 -4.68 15.74 -6.28
C GLU A 108 -3.75 14.57 -5.99
N MET A 109 -2.48 14.71 -6.37
CA MET A 109 -1.44 13.80 -5.89
C MET A 109 -1.12 14.10 -4.42
N ALA A 110 -0.82 13.06 -3.64
CA ALA A 110 -0.45 13.21 -2.24
C ALA A 110 0.79 12.38 -1.90
N LEU A 111 1.53 12.83 -0.90
CA LEU A 111 2.71 12.14 -0.35
C LEU A 111 2.41 11.64 1.07
N PRO A 112 3.09 10.56 1.50
CA PRO A 112 3.03 10.10 2.88
C PRO A 112 3.45 11.18 3.87
N ALA A 113 2.64 11.39 4.92
CA ALA A 113 2.92 12.34 6.00
C ALA A 113 3.13 11.64 7.34
N ALA A 114 2.20 10.76 7.73
CA ALA A 114 2.27 10.04 9.00
C ALA A 114 1.51 8.72 8.93
N ILE A 115 1.83 7.82 9.84
CA ILE A 115 1.13 6.56 10.03
C ILE A 115 1.02 6.32 11.52
N HIS A 116 -0.19 5.95 12.00
CA HIS A 116 -0.35 5.57 13.39
C HIS A 116 0.29 4.21 13.68
N SER A 117 -0.04 3.19 12.89
CA SER A 117 0.55 1.87 13.04
C SER A 117 0.55 1.05 11.75
N VAL A 118 1.54 0.16 11.66
CA VAL A 118 1.62 -0.89 10.64
C VAL A 118 1.86 -2.21 11.36
N THR A 119 1.06 -3.22 11.03
CA THR A 119 1.22 -4.57 11.56
C THR A 119 1.30 -5.57 10.41
N THR A 120 2.39 -6.35 10.37
CA THR A 120 2.58 -7.43 9.38
C THR A 120 2.30 -8.77 10.06
N PHE A 121 1.42 -9.57 9.48
CA PHE A 121 1.02 -10.89 9.94
C PHE A 121 1.59 -12.01 9.06
N ARG A 122 1.76 -11.75 7.77
CA ARG A 122 2.25 -12.71 6.76
C ARG A 122 3.18 -12.01 5.79
N GLN A 123 4.15 -12.76 5.27
CA GLN A 123 4.98 -12.29 4.16
C GLN A 123 4.30 -12.58 2.81
N PRO A 124 4.62 -11.85 1.73
CA PRO A 124 4.02 -12.06 0.41
C PRO A 124 4.14 -13.51 -0.10
N GLU A 125 5.24 -14.18 0.21
CA GLU A 125 5.54 -15.56 -0.19
C GLU A 125 4.54 -16.56 0.39
N GLU A 126 3.95 -16.27 1.53
CA GLU A 126 2.91 -17.11 2.16
C GLU A 126 1.59 -17.13 1.34
N ALA A 127 1.46 -16.26 0.36
CA ALA A 127 0.32 -16.29 -0.56
C ALA A 127 0.30 -17.54 -1.43
N ASN A 128 1.47 -18.15 -1.69
CA ASN A 128 1.58 -19.38 -2.50
C ASN A 128 0.87 -19.25 -3.86
N GLY A 129 1.14 -18.16 -4.58
CA GLY A 129 0.59 -17.85 -5.90
C GLY A 129 -0.81 -17.23 -5.91
N ARG A 130 -1.46 -17.04 -4.75
CA ARG A 130 -2.71 -16.27 -4.65
C ARG A 130 -2.44 -14.78 -4.86
N ARG A 131 -3.41 -14.11 -5.46
CA ARG A 131 -3.35 -12.67 -5.68
C ARG A 131 -3.54 -11.92 -4.36
N LEU A 132 -2.83 -10.81 -4.23
CA LEU A 132 -2.85 -9.95 -3.04
C LEU A 132 -3.49 -8.61 -3.37
N TYR A 133 -4.32 -8.12 -2.48
CA TYR A 133 -5.09 -6.90 -2.65
C TYR A 133 -4.94 -5.99 -1.44
N ALA A 134 -4.70 -4.70 -1.68
CA ALA A 134 -4.92 -3.70 -0.64
C ALA A 134 -6.37 -3.23 -0.68
N VAL A 135 -7.04 -3.26 0.45
CA VAL A 135 -8.38 -2.68 0.64
C VAL A 135 -8.20 -1.45 1.52
N VAL A 136 -8.41 -0.28 0.94
CA VAL A 136 -8.18 1.02 1.57
C VAL A 136 -9.51 1.72 1.78
N LYS A 137 -9.75 2.18 3.01
CA LYS A 137 -10.92 2.98 3.38
C LYS A 137 -10.47 4.39 3.73
N ALA A 138 -11.03 5.37 3.03
CA ALA A 138 -10.82 6.78 3.35
C ALA A 138 -11.58 7.16 4.63
N LEU A 139 -10.92 7.89 5.50
CA LEU A 139 -11.44 8.50 6.71
C LEU A 139 -11.42 10.02 6.55
N ASP A 140 -12.38 10.70 7.17
CA ASP A 140 -12.44 12.16 7.19
C ASP A 140 -12.22 12.81 5.80
N ASN A 141 -12.93 12.28 4.80
CA ASN A 141 -12.83 12.73 3.41
C ASN A 141 -11.40 12.65 2.84
N GLY A 142 -10.64 11.60 3.18
CA GLY A 142 -9.30 11.37 2.65
C GLY A 142 -8.17 12.05 3.41
N GLN A 143 -8.42 12.57 4.61
CA GLN A 143 -7.35 13.09 5.47
C GLN A 143 -6.52 11.97 6.11
N ALA A 144 -7.14 10.80 6.26
CA ALA A 144 -6.47 9.59 6.71
C ALA A 144 -7.07 8.35 6.02
N TYR A 145 -6.39 7.22 6.15
CA TYR A 145 -6.81 5.94 5.58
C TYR A 145 -6.55 4.81 6.56
N ASP A 146 -7.53 3.92 6.69
CA ASP A 146 -7.33 2.58 7.24
C ASP A 146 -7.24 1.58 6.09
N ALA A 147 -6.35 0.61 6.20
CA ALA A 147 -6.16 -0.35 5.13
C ALA A 147 -5.76 -1.74 5.62
N GLN A 148 -6.07 -2.72 4.79
CA GLN A 148 -5.70 -4.11 4.98
C GLN A 148 -5.19 -4.68 3.67
N VAL A 149 -4.16 -5.54 3.75
CA VAL A 149 -3.75 -6.36 2.62
C VAL A 149 -4.22 -7.78 2.86
N VAL A 150 -4.98 -8.32 1.90
CA VAL A 150 -5.56 -9.65 1.96
C VAL A 150 -5.32 -10.42 0.67
N ASP A 151 -5.40 -11.76 0.72
CA ASP A 151 -5.46 -12.59 -0.49
C ASP A 151 -6.92 -12.86 -0.93
N GLU A 152 -7.08 -13.60 -2.02
CA GLU A 152 -8.39 -13.99 -2.60
C GLU A 152 -9.29 -14.77 -1.64
N LYS A 153 -8.73 -15.36 -0.58
CA LYS A 153 -9.46 -16.12 0.43
C LYS A 153 -9.73 -15.32 1.71
N GLY A 154 -9.31 -14.05 1.76
CA GLY A 154 -9.46 -13.21 2.93
C GLY A 154 -8.38 -13.39 4.00
N ASN A 155 -7.31 -14.15 3.72
CA ASN A 155 -6.19 -14.21 4.64
C ASN A 155 -5.52 -12.85 4.76
N LEU A 156 -5.32 -12.38 6.00
CA LEU A 156 -4.76 -11.06 6.29
C LEU A 156 -3.22 -11.09 6.28
N TYR A 157 -2.60 -10.12 5.61
CA TYR A 157 -1.15 -9.94 5.51
C TYR A 157 -0.65 -8.71 6.27
N VAL A 158 -1.29 -7.56 6.05
CA VAL A 158 -0.88 -6.29 6.65
C VAL A 158 -2.11 -5.51 7.08
N ILE A 159 -2.02 -4.83 8.22
CA ILE A 159 -2.94 -3.76 8.61
C ILE A 159 -2.15 -2.45 8.68
N VAL A 160 -2.71 -1.40 8.10
CA VAL A 160 -2.23 -0.02 8.25
C VAL A 160 -3.37 0.80 8.85
N SER A 161 -3.08 1.52 9.93
CA SER A 161 -4.09 2.35 10.61
C SER A 161 -3.71 3.81 10.59
N ALA A 162 -4.70 4.65 10.28
CA ALA A 162 -4.61 6.11 10.22
C ALA A 162 -3.37 6.58 9.43
N TYR A 163 -3.20 6.06 8.23
CA TYR A 163 -2.23 6.56 7.26
C TYR A 163 -2.66 7.94 6.78
N GLN A 164 -1.84 8.94 6.96
CA GLN A 164 -2.11 10.33 6.60
C GLN A 164 -1.25 10.76 5.42
N THR A 165 -1.82 11.59 4.57
CA THR A 165 -1.15 12.16 3.41
C THR A 165 -1.17 13.68 3.43
N VAL A 166 -0.26 14.29 2.67
CA VAL A 166 -0.27 15.71 2.38
C VAL A 166 -0.39 15.91 0.87
N ALA A 167 -1.38 16.67 0.44
CA ALA A 167 -1.59 16.96 -0.97
C ALA A 167 -0.45 17.79 -1.56
N LEU A 168 -0.02 17.44 -2.75
CA LEU A 168 0.90 18.25 -3.55
C LEU A 168 0.12 19.33 -4.31
N PRO A 169 0.74 20.52 -4.52
CA PRO A 169 0.16 21.54 -5.39
C PRO A 169 -0.04 21.04 -6.82
N GLY A 170 -1.17 21.39 -7.42
CA GLY A 170 -1.50 21.03 -8.80
C GLY A 170 -2.65 20.03 -8.89
N LYS A 171 -3.19 19.88 -10.09
CA LYS A 171 -4.27 18.93 -10.39
C LYS A 171 -3.75 17.84 -11.31
N VAL A 172 -4.18 16.61 -11.07
CA VAL A 172 -3.92 15.43 -11.90
C VAL A 172 -5.21 14.65 -12.12
N THR A 173 -5.27 13.92 -13.23
CA THR A 173 -6.46 13.13 -13.60
C THR A 173 -6.04 11.71 -13.95
N LEU A 174 -6.75 10.74 -13.42
CA LEU A 174 -6.70 9.31 -13.76
C LEU A 174 -7.88 8.95 -14.64
#